data_8a834d8ffde5d9541c1b1e3854561b28
#
_entry.id   8a834d8ffde5d9541c1b1e3854561b28
#
_cell.length_a   1.000
_cell.length_b   1.000
_cell.length_c   1.000
_cell.angle_alpha   90.00
_cell.angle_beta   90.00
_cell.angle_gamma   90.00
#
_symmetry.space_group_name_H-M   'P 1'
#
loop_
_entity.id
_entity.type
_entity.pdbx_description
1 polymer ?
#
loop_
_entity_poly.entity_id
_entity_poly.type
_entity_poly.pdbx_seq_one_letter_code
_entity_poly.pdbx_strand_id
1 'polypeptide(L)'
;MVDLKDAGAGQNAQQHSLSLLSREHAEISGVTEVNSFDEECVVLSTVCGELTVEGAGLRVGTLDMTRGILVIDGKIGGLYYTETNQIGKKGFFSGFRR
;
A
#
# COMPACT_ATOMS: atom_id res chain seq x y z
N MET A 1 1.33 11.36 21.76
CA MET A 1 1.47 11.12 21.42
C MET A 1 2.23 10.87 20.91
N VAL A 2 2.31 10.91 21.12
CA VAL A 2 2.83 10.58 20.69
C VAL A 2 3.46 10.26 20.18
N ASP A 3 3.28 10.32 20.38
CA ASP A 3 3.79 9.95 19.98
C ASP A 3 4.34 9.74 19.38
N LEU A 4 4.15 9.95 19.53
CA LEU A 4 4.51 9.73 18.96
C LEU A 4 5.36 9.73 18.38
N LYS A 5 5.36 10.04 18.38
CA LYS A 5 6.07 10.13 17.91
C LYS A 5 6.88 9.89 17.58
N ASP A 6 6.82 9.85 17.89
CA ASP A 6 7.53 9.63 17.55
C ASP A 6 8.16 9.21 17.20
N ALA A 7 7.85 9.08 17.27
CA ALA A 7 8.38 8.62 17.06
C ALA A 7 9.08 8.31 16.53
N GLY A 8 9.18 8.31 16.45
CA GLY A 8 9.74 7.97 16.06
C GLY A 8 10.16 7.77 15.38
N ALA A 9 9.89 7.83 15.32
CA ALA A 9 10.21 7.56 14.76
C ALA A 9 10.86 7.40 14.10
N GLY A 10 10.89 7.32 14.04
CA GLY A 10 11.39 7.13 13.57
C GLY A 10 12.11 7.00 13.02
N GLN A 11 12.09 6.78 13.12
CA GLN A 11 12.84 6.69 12.71
C GLN A 11 13.06 6.25 11.69
N ASN A 12 12.91 5.70 11.43
CA ASN A 12 13.14 5.23 10.55
C ASN A 12 12.52 5.31 9.68
N ALA A 13 12.06 5.42 10.04
CA ALA A 13 11.66 5.63 9.11
C ALA A 13 10.72 5.11 8.28
N GLN A 14 10.64 4.03 8.06
CA GLN A 14 9.77 3.42 7.18
C GLN A 14 8.44 3.22 7.80
N GLN A 15 7.65 4.22 7.82
CA GLN A 15 6.36 4.07 8.38
C GLN A 15 5.37 4.03 7.25
N HIS A 16 4.48 3.10 7.26
CA HIS A 16 3.51 2.95 6.19
C HIS A 16 2.31 3.84 6.44
N SER A 17 1.94 4.59 5.44
CA SER A 17 0.72 5.37 5.51
C SER A 17 0.11 5.40 4.13
N LEU A 18 -1.17 5.71 4.05
CA LEU A 18 -1.90 5.71 2.81
C LEU A 18 -2.86 6.87 2.85
N SER A 19 -2.81 7.74 1.87
CA SER A 19 -3.78 8.80 1.79
C SER A 19 -4.41 8.78 0.41
N LEU A 20 -5.70 9.08 0.35
CA LEU A 20 -6.44 8.99 -0.88
C LEU A 20 -7.20 10.28 -1.04
N LEU A 21 -6.99 10.94 -2.17
CA LEU A 21 -7.66 12.20 -2.42
C LEU A 21 -8.59 12.03 -3.58
N SER A 22 -9.87 12.23 -3.35
CA SER A 22 -10.91 12.16 -4.35
C SER A 22 -10.92 10.89 -5.18
N ARG A 23 -10.39 9.83 -4.63
CA ARG A 23 -10.29 8.54 -5.30
C ARG A 23 -9.52 8.64 -6.62
N GLU A 24 -8.74 9.67 -6.79
CA GLU A 24 -7.96 9.82 -8.00
C GLU A 24 -6.47 10.00 -7.74
N HIS A 25 -6.07 10.09 -6.51
CA HIS A 25 -4.67 10.31 -6.18
C HIS A 25 -4.37 9.60 -4.87
N ALA A 26 -3.53 8.62 -4.91
CA ALA A 26 -3.15 7.85 -3.71
C ALA A 26 -1.67 8.03 -3.44
N GLU A 27 -1.34 8.35 -2.21
CA GLU A 27 0.05 8.50 -1.84
C GLU A 27 0.34 7.48 -0.77
N ILE A 28 1.31 6.62 -0.97
CA ILE A 28 1.60 5.51 -0.10
C ILE A 28 3.04 5.58 0.36
N SER A 29 3.26 5.50 1.66
CA SER A 29 4.62 5.49 2.19
C SER A 29 4.90 4.13 2.80
N GLY A 30 6.14 3.86 3.13
CA GLY A 30 6.53 2.57 3.67
C GLY A 30 6.57 1.49 2.60
N VAL A 31 6.71 1.88 1.34
CA VAL A 31 6.74 0.94 0.23
C VAL A 31 8.11 0.32 0.13
N THR A 32 8.18 -1.00 0.07
CA THR A 32 9.46 -1.69 -0.04
C THR A 32 9.70 -2.21 -1.44
N GLU A 33 8.62 -2.44 -2.22
CA GLU A 33 8.80 -2.96 -3.54
C GLU A 33 7.53 -2.82 -4.32
N VAL A 34 7.60 -2.59 -5.61
CA VAL A 34 6.43 -2.59 -6.47
C VAL A 34 6.48 -3.91 -7.22
N ASN A 35 5.52 -4.79 -6.94
CA ASN A 35 5.54 -6.14 -7.47
C ASN A 35 4.98 -6.24 -8.88
N SER A 36 3.93 -5.49 -9.18
CA SER A 36 3.40 -5.48 -10.53
C SER A 36 2.59 -4.21 -10.72
N PHE A 37 2.47 -3.80 -11.96
CA PHE A 37 1.73 -2.59 -12.24
C PHE A 37 1.06 -2.70 -13.59
N ASP A 38 -0.22 -2.41 -13.66
CA ASP A 38 -0.86 -2.20 -14.94
C ASP A 38 -1.99 -1.18 -14.70
N GLU A 39 -2.69 -0.81 -15.74
CA GLU A 39 -3.66 0.25 -15.64
C GLU A 39 -4.85 -0.05 -14.76
N GLU A 40 -5.05 -1.28 -14.43
CA GLU A 40 -6.18 -1.66 -13.61
C GLU A 40 -5.79 -2.19 -12.25
N CYS A 41 -4.53 -2.45 -12.03
CA CYS A 41 -4.11 -3.06 -10.78
C CYS A 41 -2.64 -2.79 -10.49
N VAL A 42 -2.35 -2.39 -9.29
CA VAL A 42 -0.97 -2.20 -8.85
C VAL A 42 -0.81 -3.01 -7.58
N VAL A 43 0.22 -3.87 -7.55
CA VAL A 43 0.49 -4.68 -6.37
C VAL A 43 1.85 -4.28 -5.84
N LEU A 44 1.90 -3.94 -4.58
CA LEU A 44 3.14 -3.47 -3.98
C LEU A 44 3.31 -4.07 -2.58
N SER A 45 4.54 -4.09 -2.13
CA SER A 45 4.83 -4.58 -0.79
C SER A 45 5.12 -3.38 0.08
N THR A 46 4.66 -3.41 1.32
CA THR A 46 4.93 -2.35 2.26
C THR A 46 5.47 -2.99 3.53
N VAL A 47 5.92 -2.17 4.45
CA VAL A 47 6.40 -2.70 5.72
C VAL A 47 5.25 -3.30 6.53
N CYS A 48 4.02 -3.08 6.13
CA CYS A 48 2.87 -3.64 6.83
C CYS A 48 2.13 -4.71 6.04
N GLY A 49 2.71 -5.17 4.95
CA GLY A 49 2.08 -6.24 4.16
C GLY A 49 1.93 -5.85 2.71
N GLU A 50 1.34 -6.73 1.95
CA GLU A 50 1.17 -6.49 0.52
C GLU A 50 -0.11 -5.73 0.30
N LEU A 51 -0.05 -4.70 -0.51
CA LEU A 51 -1.20 -3.84 -0.78
C LEU A 51 -1.53 -3.92 -2.26
N THR A 52 -2.79 -4.08 -2.57
CA THR A 52 -3.27 -4.08 -3.94
C THR A 52 -4.17 -2.88 -4.15
N VAL A 53 -3.92 -2.14 -5.22
CA VAL A 53 -4.73 -0.99 -5.59
C VAL A 53 -5.39 -1.31 -6.91
N GLU A 54 -6.71 -1.25 -6.97
CA GLU A 54 -7.44 -1.56 -8.18
C GLU A 54 -8.20 -0.36 -8.69
N GLY A 55 -8.33 -0.24 -9.97
CA GLY A 55 -9.03 0.89 -10.54
C GLY A 55 -8.98 0.89 -12.05
N ALA A 56 -8.97 2.05 -12.64
CA ALA A 56 -8.97 2.20 -14.09
C ALA A 56 -8.06 3.37 -14.44
N GLY A 57 -7.28 3.19 -15.48
CA GLY A 57 -6.38 4.24 -15.93
C GLY A 57 -5.33 4.59 -14.90
N LEU A 58 -4.89 3.62 -14.12
CA LEU A 58 -3.92 3.89 -13.07
C LEU A 58 -2.54 4.15 -13.66
N ARG A 59 -1.80 5.07 -13.06
CA ARG A 59 -0.45 5.31 -13.49
C ARG A 59 0.36 5.76 -12.30
N VAL A 60 1.64 5.54 -12.37
CA VAL A 60 2.53 5.91 -11.29
C VAL A 60 2.95 7.35 -11.50
N GLY A 61 2.60 8.21 -10.57
CA GLY A 61 2.98 9.60 -10.65
C GLY A 61 4.37 9.83 -10.06
N THR A 62 4.71 9.14 -9.01
CA THR A 62 6.00 9.29 -8.38
C THR A 62 6.39 7.97 -7.75
N LEU A 63 7.64 7.61 -7.88
CA LEU A 63 8.13 6.42 -7.22
C LEU A 63 9.50 6.78 -6.65
N ASP A 64 9.61 6.83 -5.34
CA ASP A 64 10.85 7.18 -4.69
C ASP A 64 11.18 6.04 -3.73
N MET A 65 12.01 5.11 -4.19
CA MET A 65 12.30 3.94 -3.38
C MET A 65 13.27 4.26 -2.24
N THR A 66 13.97 5.36 -2.31
CA THR A 66 14.84 5.74 -1.22
C THR A 66 14.01 6.10 0.00
N ARG A 67 12.87 6.74 -0.24
CA ARG A 67 12.00 7.13 0.85
C ARG A 67 10.79 6.20 0.97
N GLY A 68 10.65 5.25 0.09
CA GLY A 68 9.54 4.32 0.15
C GLY A 68 8.21 4.98 -0.17
N ILE A 69 8.18 5.89 -1.13
CA ILE A 69 6.97 6.62 -1.46
C ILE A 69 6.50 6.26 -2.86
N LEU A 70 5.23 5.95 -2.99
CA LEU A 70 4.65 5.68 -4.30
C LEU A 70 3.39 6.50 -4.42
N VAL A 71 3.24 7.22 -5.52
CA VAL A 71 2.04 7.99 -5.79
C VAL A 71 1.39 7.39 -7.02
N ILE A 72 0.12 7.04 -6.91
CA ILE A 72 -0.64 6.45 -8.00
C ILE A 72 -1.77 7.39 -8.34
N ASP A 73 -1.91 7.71 -9.63
CA ASP A 73 -2.99 8.55 -10.11
C ASP A 73 -3.90 7.73 -10.99
N GLY A 74 -5.14 8.11 -11.10
CA GLY A 74 -6.12 7.41 -11.90
C GLY A 74 -7.38 7.19 -11.07
N LYS A 75 -8.34 6.50 -11.63
CA LYS A 75 -9.57 6.29 -10.91
C LYS A 75 -9.37 5.09 -10.00
N ILE A 76 -9.38 5.29 -8.72
CA ILE A 76 -9.12 4.22 -7.78
C ILE A 76 -10.42 3.62 -7.30
N GLY A 77 -10.60 2.34 -7.55
CA GLY A 77 -11.81 1.65 -7.18
C GLY A 77 -11.73 0.97 -5.83
N GLY A 78 -10.55 0.53 -5.45
CA GLY A 78 -10.40 -0.13 -4.16
C GLY A 78 -8.97 -0.36 -3.81
N LEU A 79 -8.73 -0.57 -2.52
CA LEU A 79 -7.41 -0.87 -2.03
C LEU A 79 -7.59 -1.93 -0.97
N TYR A 80 -6.73 -2.91 -0.92
CA TYR A 80 -6.84 -3.90 0.13
C TYR A 80 -5.48 -4.55 0.38
N TYR A 81 -5.31 -5.08 1.56
CA TYR A 81 -4.07 -5.74 1.93
C TYR A 81 -4.22 -7.25 1.79
N THR A 82 -3.15 -7.90 1.42
CA THR A 82 -3.13 -9.34 1.26
C THR A 82 -2.00 -9.89 2.11
N GLU A 83 -2.27 -10.94 2.84
CA GLU A 83 -1.27 -11.57 3.66
C GLU A 83 -0.75 -12.76 2.92
N THR A 84 0.21 -12.56 2.09
CA THR A 84 0.62 -13.63 1.24
C THR A 84 1.32 -14.76 1.91
N ASN A 85 2.00 -14.48 2.94
CA ASN A 85 2.75 -15.56 3.46
C ASN A 85 1.98 -16.24 4.46
N GLN A 86 0.99 -15.80 4.76
CA GLN A 86 0.36 -16.34 5.70
C GLN A 86 -0.38 -17.34 5.44
N ILE A 87 -0.10 -18.10 5.20
CA ILE A 87 -0.64 -19.14 4.97
C ILE A 87 -1.57 -19.48 5.87
N GLY A 88 -1.32 -19.29 6.90
CA GLY A 88 -2.19 -19.69 7.78
C GLY A 88 -3.38 -19.03 7.44
N LYS A 89 -3.09 -18.16 6.78
CA LYS A 89 -4.03 -17.47 6.41
C LYS A 89 -5.02 -18.08 5.70
N LYS A 90 -4.85 -19.08 5.32
CA LYS A 90 -5.75 -19.67 4.60
C LYS A 90 -6.91 -19.78 5.44
N GLY A 91 -6.81 -20.07 6.63
CA GLY A 91 -7.91 -20.20 7.47
C GLY A 91 -8.56 -18.88 7.60
N PHE A 92 -7.78 -17.89 7.65
CA PHE A 92 -8.27 -16.57 7.79
C PHE A 92 -9.15 -16.22 6.62
N PHE A 93 -8.73 -16.51 5.45
CA PHE A 93 -9.51 -16.18 4.34
C PHE A 93 -10.75 -17.00 4.25
N SER A 94 -10.72 -18.19 4.66
CA SER A 94 -11.86 -19.00 4.57
C SER A 94 -12.94 -18.41 5.42
N GLY A 95 -12.61 -18.02 6.58
CA GLY A 95 -13.60 -17.47 7.42
C GLY A 95 -14.09 -16.17 6.90
N PHE A 96 -13.20 -15.47 6.31
CA PHE A 96 -13.54 -14.19 5.83
C PHE A 96 -14.49 -14.29 4.71
N ARG A 97 -14.32 -15.25 3.91
CA ARG A 97 -15.05 -15.36 2.84
C ARG A 97 -16.24 -16.00 3.00
N ARG A 98 -16.61 -16.37 3.89
CA ARG A 98 -17.68 -17.07 3.94
C ARG A 98 -18.38 -16.55 4.74
#